data_bfab714484b3adaced9bb7373e32f0bc
#
_entry.id   bfab714484b3adaced9bb7373e32f0bc
#
_cell.length_a   1.000
_cell.length_b   1.000
_cell.length_c   1.000
_cell.angle_alpha   90.00
_cell.angle_beta   90.00
_cell.angle_gamma   90.00
#
_symmetry.space_group_name_H-M   'P 1'
#
loop_
_entity.id
_entity.type
_entity.pdbx_description
1 polymer ?
#
loop_
_entity_poly.entity_id
_entity_poly.type
_entity_poly.pdbx_seq_one_letter_code
_entity_poly.pdbx_strand_id
1 'polypeptide(L)'
;MKFLLLPVALILAFLLYRKFVLLIALIALVMVWDYFQHTMHLMIHLDILPFVSLFVTSEYGLLIAIPFILISGIVPEFAAGHFEMSDMLSVIPILGVNIAFAGALESQFSPTAYFALLVFVFFQVILFFVTAERTEKKIVEPIAVTLLGFIFIWRIAPLLSFLV
;
A
#
# COMPACT_ATOMS: atom_id res chain seq x y z
N MET A 1 12.64 23.97 -32.71
CA MET A 1 11.32 23.30 -32.70
C MET A 1 11.35 21.86 -32.22
N LYS A 2 12.32 21.02 -32.59
CA LYS A 2 12.33 19.57 -32.14
C LYS A 2 12.45 19.39 -30.63
N PHE A 3 13.13 20.30 -29.90
CA PHE A 3 13.28 20.19 -28.42
C PHE A 3 12.01 20.54 -27.63
N LEU A 4 11.05 21.24 -28.21
CA LEU A 4 9.77 21.56 -27.58
C LEU A 4 8.73 20.43 -27.74
N LEU A 5 8.90 19.56 -28.73
CA LEU A 5 7.99 18.44 -28.99
C LEU A 5 8.08 17.36 -27.91
N LEU A 6 9.28 17.11 -27.37
CA LEU A 6 9.46 16.10 -26.33
C LEU A 6 8.72 16.43 -25.03
N PRO A 7 8.88 17.62 -24.41
CA PRO A 7 8.13 17.96 -23.20
C PRO A 7 6.62 18.04 -23.45
N VAL A 8 6.17 18.51 -24.60
CA VAL A 8 4.75 18.53 -24.96
C VAL A 8 4.20 17.11 -25.10
N ALA A 9 4.93 16.20 -25.75
CA ALA A 9 4.55 14.80 -25.85
C ALA A 9 4.50 14.10 -24.49
N LEU A 10 5.46 14.40 -23.59
CA LEU A 10 5.46 13.88 -22.22
C LEU A 10 4.28 14.40 -21.39
N ILE A 11 3.95 15.69 -21.51
CA ILE A 11 2.79 16.28 -20.83
C ILE A 11 1.50 15.65 -21.38
N LEU A 12 1.36 15.49 -22.68
CA LEU A 12 0.20 14.84 -23.31
C LEU A 12 0.11 13.36 -22.89
N ALA A 13 1.21 12.64 -22.88
CA ALA A 13 1.24 11.26 -22.40
C ALA A 13 0.86 11.17 -20.92
N PHE A 14 1.36 12.08 -20.08
CA PHE A 14 0.99 12.17 -18.68
C PHE A 14 -0.51 12.44 -18.51
N LEU A 15 -1.07 13.39 -19.24
CA LEU A 15 -2.50 13.72 -19.17
C LEU A 15 -3.39 12.58 -19.66
N LEU A 16 -2.97 11.82 -20.66
CA LEU A 16 -3.71 10.68 -21.20
C LEU A 16 -3.58 9.44 -20.32
N TYR A 17 -2.40 9.23 -19.71
CA TYR A 17 -2.08 8.02 -18.95
C TYR A 17 -1.84 8.29 -17.46
N ARG A 18 -2.30 9.41 -16.93
CA ARG A 18 -2.05 9.84 -15.54
C ARG A 18 -2.37 8.78 -14.50
N LYS A 19 -3.48 8.05 -14.66
CA LYS A 19 -3.85 6.93 -13.79
C LYS A 19 -2.78 5.83 -13.79
N PHE A 20 -2.31 5.47 -14.97
CA PHE A 20 -1.30 4.42 -15.12
C PHE A 20 0.07 4.86 -14.58
N VAL A 21 0.45 6.10 -14.83
CA VAL A 21 1.70 6.69 -14.30
C VAL A 21 1.65 6.74 -12.78
N LEU A 22 0.52 7.16 -12.19
CA LEU A 22 0.34 7.18 -10.75
C LEU A 22 0.42 5.76 -10.15
N LEU A 23 -0.21 4.77 -10.78
CA LEU A 23 -0.14 3.39 -10.32
C LEU A 23 1.31 2.86 -10.31
N ILE A 24 2.08 3.10 -11.38
CA ILE A 24 3.51 2.73 -11.43
C ILE A 24 4.30 3.46 -10.35
N ALA A 25 4.04 4.74 -10.14
CA ALA A 25 4.71 5.52 -9.10
C ALA A 25 4.40 4.98 -7.70
N LEU A 26 3.15 4.56 -7.44
CA LEU A 26 2.77 3.94 -6.17
C LEU A 26 3.43 2.57 -5.97
N ILE A 27 3.49 1.73 -7.01
CA ILE A 27 4.24 0.46 -6.96
C ILE A 27 5.70 0.74 -6.60
N ALA A 28 6.36 1.64 -7.33
CA ALA A 28 7.75 1.98 -7.09
C ALA A 28 7.97 2.55 -5.67
N LEU A 29 7.07 3.42 -5.20
CA LEU A 29 7.13 4.00 -3.86
C LEU A 29 7.09 2.91 -2.78
N VAL A 30 6.12 2.00 -2.85
CA VAL A 30 5.98 0.92 -1.86
C VAL A 30 7.18 -0.01 -1.90
N MET A 31 7.59 -0.45 -3.10
CA MET A 31 8.73 -1.36 -3.27
C MET A 31 10.04 -0.76 -2.77
N VAL A 32 10.32 0.52 -3.11
CA VAL A 32 11.55 1.20 -2.68
C VAL A 32 11.52 1.42 -1.16
N TRP A 33 10.37 1.80 -0.62
CA TRP A 33 10.19 2.00 0.82
C TRP A 33 10.45 0.72 1.60
N ASP A 34 9.87 -0.38 1.18
CA ASP A 34 9.98 -1.67 1.82
C ASP A 34 11.42 -2.23 1.71
N TYR A 35 11.99 -2.22 0.51
CA TYR A 35 13.41 -2.58 0.30
C TYR A 35 14.35 -1.77 1.18
N PHE A 36 14.11 -0.45 1.30
CA PHE A 36 14.93 0.43 2.13
C PHE A 36 14.85 0.06 3.61
N GLN A 37 13.66 -0.24 4.14
CA GLN A 37 13.47 -0.66 5.52
C GLN A 37 14.24 -1.95 5.84
N HIS A 38 14.17 -2.93 4.96
CA HIS A 38 14.89 -4.20 5.11
C HIS A 38 16.41 -4.02 5.04
N THR A 39 16.89 -3.22 4.10
CA THR A 39 18.33 -2.97 3.93
C THR A 39 18.93 -2.18 5.09
N MET A 40 18.18 -1.22 5.63
CA MET A 40 18.63 -0.36 6.74
C MET A 40 18.43 -0.98 8.12
N HIS A 41 17.83 -2.18 8.22
CA HIS A 41 17.52 -2.85 9.48
C HIS A 41 16.83 -1.92 10.49
N LEU A 42 15.81 -1.18 10.02
CA LEU A 42 15.09 -0.24 10.88
C LEU A 42 14.44 -0.99 12.05
N MET A 43 14.50 -0.38 13.23
CA MET A 43 13.95 -0.99 14.46
C MET A 43 12.44 -1.19 14.39
N ILE A 44 11.75 -0.36 13.62
CA ILE A 44 10.29 -0.40 13.41
C ILE A 44 10.06 -0.43 11.90
N HIS A 45 9.42 -1.48 11.42
CA HIS A 45 9.00 -1.58 10.03
C HIS A 45 7.64 -0.89 9.87
N LEU A 46 7.62 0.21 9.14
CA LEU A 46 6.40 0.95 8.83
C LEU A 46 5.88 0.50 7.47
N ASP A 47 5.08 -0.55 7.47
CA ASP A 47 4.45 -1.05 6.25
C ASP A 47 3.40 -0.05 5.73
N ILE A 48 3.69 0.55 4.57
CA ILE A 48 2.78 1.48 3.91
C ILE A 48 1.79 0.79 2.95
N LEU A 49 2.03 -0.49 2.65
CA LEU A 49 1.23 -1.26 1.70
C LEU A 49 -0.26 -1.33 2.08
N PRO A 50 -0.66 -1.51 3.37
CA PRO A 50 -2.07 -1.63 3.73
C PRO A 50 -2.92 -0.43 3.30
N PHE A 51 -2.46 0.78 3.58
CA PHE A 51 -3.25 1.97 3.25
C PHE A 51 -3.11 2.42 1.79
N VAL A 52 -1.96 2.21 1.16
CA VAL A 52 -1.81 2.45 -0.28
C VAL A 52 -2.65 1.46 -1.09
N SER A 53 -2.74 0.20 -0.65
CA SER A 53 -3.59 -0.80 -1.32
C SER A 53 -5.08 -0.45 -1.25
N LEU A 54 -5.56 0.09 -0.13
CA LEU A 54 -6.95 0.58 -0.02
C LEU A 54 -7.23 1.73 -1.00
N PHE A 55 -6.28 2.65 -1.16
CA PHE A 55 -6.37 3.70 -2.17
C PHE A 55 -6.42 3.12 -3.58
N VAL A 56 -5.54 2.17 -3.90
CA VAL A 56 -5.54 1.50 -5.21
C VAL A 56 -6.85 0.74 -5.44
N THR A 57 -7.39 0.07 -4.43
CA THR A 57 -8.67 -0.63 -4.53
C THR A 57 -9.82 0.33 -4.83
N SER A 58 -9.86 1.50 -4.17
CA SER A 58 -10.93 2.48 -4.38
C SER A 58 -10.87 3.16 -5.75
N GLU A 59 -9.66 3.47 -6.25
CA GLU A 59 -9.50 4.25 -7.49
C GLU A 59 -9.36 3.38 -8.76
N TYR A 60 -8.79 2.19 -8.63
CA TYR A 60 -8.48 1.32 -9.77
C TYR A 60 -9.27 0.00 -9.75
N GLY A 61 -9.92 -0.28 -8.64
CA GLY A 61 -10.67 -1.51 -8.44
C GLY A 61 -9.82 -2.72 -8.01
N LEU A 62 -10.51 -3.75 -7.52
CA LEU A 62 -9.89 -4.94 -6.93
C LEU A 62 -8.99 -5.72 -7.91
N LEU A 63 -9.36 -5.80 -9.18
CA LEU A 63 -8.58 -6.52 -10.20
C LEU A 63 -7.17 -5.96 -10.39
N ILE A 64 -6.98 -4.66 -10.16
CA ILE A 64 -5.67 -4.01 -10.22
C ILE A 64 -5.00 -4.03 -8.84
N ALA A 65 -5.77 -3.94 -7.76
CA ALA A 65 -5.25 -3.94 -6.41
C ALA A 65 -4.60 -5.29 -6.02
N ILE A 66 -5.16 -6.42 -6.44
CA ILE A 66 -4.59 -7.75 -6.15
C ILE A 66 -3.15 -7.88 -6.68
N PRO A 67 -2.86 -7.70 -7.99
CA PRO A 67 -1.50 -7.76 -8.48
C PRO A 67 -0.62 -6.66 -7.88
N PHE A 68 -1.16 -5.47 -7.60
CA PHE A 68 -0.43 -4.42 -6.89
C PHE A 68 0.07 -4.90 -5.53
N ILE A 69 -0.80 -5.47 -4.69
CA ILE A 69 -0.47 -5.98 -3.36
C ILE A 69 0.57 -7.10 -3.44
N LEU A 70 0.38 -8.06 -4.35
CA LEU A 70 1.29 -9.19 -4.50
C LEU A 70 2.69 -8.74 -4.96
N ILE A 71 2.76 -7.86 -5.96
CA ILE A 71 4.03 -7.35 -6.48
C ILE A 71 4.73 -6.49 -5.41
N SER A 72 4.02 -5.54 -4.83
CA SER A 72 4.61 -4.59 -3.88
C SER A 72 4.94 -5.20 -2.52
N GLY A 73 4.25 -6.28 -2.11
CA GLY A 73 4.50 -6.93 -0.83
C GLY A 73 5.49 -8.10 -0.91
N ILE A 74 5.69 -8.72 -2.09
CA ILE A 74 6.53 -9.92 -2.18
C ILE A 74 7.89 -9.62 -2.87
N VAL A 75 7.87 -8.79 -3.92
CA VAL A 75 9.09 -8.54 -4.71
C VAL A 75 10.21 -7.88 -3.91
N PRO A 76 9.96 -6.90 -3.02
CA PRO A 76 11.01 -6.28 -2.20
C PRO A 76 11.71 -7.27 -1.29
N GLU A 77 10.97 -8.19 -0.66
CA GLU A 77 11.50 -9.24 0.21
C GLU A 77 12.45 -10.18 -0.54
N PHE A 78 12.05 -10.60 -1.74
CA PHE A 78 12.93 -11.37 -2.62
C PHE A 78 14.18 -10.60 -3.02
N ALA A 79 14.03 -9.32 -3.35
CA ALA A 79 15.15 -8.47 -3.77
C ALA A 79 16.13 -8.19 -2.62
N ALA A 80 15.62 -8.11 -1.38
CA ALA A 80 16.45 -7.94 -0.18
C ALA A 80 17.14 -9.24 0.25
N GLY A 81 16.75 -10.41 -0.30
CA GLY A 81 17.32 -11.70 0.05
C GLY A 81 16.87 -12.24 1.43
N HIS A 82 15.81 -11.68 1.99
CA HIS A 82 15.27 -12.00 3.32
C HIS A 82 13.88 -12.63 3.27
N PHE A 83 13.50 -13.20 2.13
CA PHE A 83 12.18 -13.78 1.95
C PHE A 83 11.92 -14.94 2.91
N GLU A 84 10.96 -14.77 3.80
CA GLU A 84 10.47 -15.78 4.73
C GLU A 84 8.99 -16.11 4.46
N MET A 85 8.56 -17.29 4.91
CA MET A 85 7.13 -17.67 4.80
C MET A 85 6.21 -16.74 5.60
N SER A 86 6.71 -16.13 6.66
CA SER A 86 6.03 -15.12 7.47
C SER A 86 5.64 -13.89 6.66
N ASP A 87 6.45 -13.50 5.67
CA ASP A 87 6.22 -12.32 4.85
C ASP A 87 5.04 -12.55 3.89
N MET A 88 4.95 -13.76 3.32
CA MET A 88 3.73 -14.16 2.59
C MET A 88 2.48 -14.12 3.46
N LEU A 89 2.58 -14.53 4.72
CA LEU A 89 1.45 -14.52 5.65
C LEU A 89 1.00 -13.09 5.99
N SER A 90 1.91 -12.10 5.98
CA SER A 90 1.59 -10.69 6.22
C SER A 90 0.74 -10.08 5.11
N VAL A 91 0.87 -10.57 3.87
CA VAL A 91 0.09 -10.10 2.71
C VAL A 91 -1.38 -10.58 2.76
N ILE A 92 -1.66 -11.71 3.41
CA ILE A 92 -3.02 -12.28 3.48
C ILE A 92 -4.04 -11.35 4.14
N PRO A 93 -3.78 -10.74 5.31
CA PRO A 93 -4.69 -9.76 5.92
C PRO A 93 -4.96 -8.56 5.01
N ILE A 94 -3.94 -8.07 4.30
CA ILE A 94 -4.07 -6.94 3.37
C ILE A 94 -5.01 -7.32 2.23
N LEU A 95 -4.80 -8.47 1.59
CA LEU A 95 -5.68 -8.99 0.55
C LEU A 95 -7.10 -9.20 1.07
N GLY A 96 -7.25 -9.84 2.24
CA GLY A 96 -8.55 -10.12 2.86
C GLY A 96 -9.37 -8.86 3.09
N VAL A 97 -8.76 -7.81 3.64
CA VAL A 97 -9.42 -6.53 3.89
C VAL A 97 -9.81 -5.84 2.58
N ASN A 98 -8.91 -5.80 1.59
CA ASN A 98 -9.21 -5.20 0.29
C ASN A 98 -10.34 -5.95 -0.45
N ILE A 99 -10.36 -7.28 -0.40
CA ILE A 99 -11.44 -8.09 -0.99
C ILE A 99 -12.77 -7.85 -0.26
N ALA A 100 -12.76 -7.88 1.08
CA ALA A 100 -13.97 -7.73 1.88
C ALA A 100 -14.64 -6.37 1.70
N PHE A 101 -13.86 -5.32 1.51
CA PHE A 101 -14.35 -3.94 1.44
C PHE A 101 -14.36 -3.33 0.03
N ALA A 102 -13.89 -4.06 -0.99
CA ALA A 102 -13.79 -3.54 -2.36
C ALA A 102 -15.09 -2.92 -2.89
N GLY A 103 -16.24 -3.56 -2.61
CA GLY A 103 -17.53 -3.05 -3.03
C GLY A 103 -18.06 -1.85 -2.24
N ALA A 104 -17.44 -1.53 -1.09
CA ALA A 104 -17.83 -0.43 -0.21
C ALA A 104 -16.80 0.72 -0.20
N LEU A 105 -15.65 0.55 -0.86
CA LEU A 105 -14.60 1.57 -0.99
C LEU A 105 -14.92 2.50 -2.19
N GLU A 106 -16.02 3.25 -2.08
CA GLU A 106 -16.45 4.16 -3.14
C GLU A 106 -15.61 5.44 -3.22
N SER A 107 -14.99 5.85 -2.11
CA SER A 107 -14.07 6.99 -2.06
C SER A 107 -13.08 6.85 -0.90
N GLN A 108 -11.95 7.56 -1.01
CA GLN A 108 -10.89 7.57 0.03
C GLN A 108 -11.36 8.17 1.36
N PHE A 109 -12.37 9.04 1.31
CA PHE A 109 -12.98 9.67 2.50
C PHE A 109 -14.13 8.85 3.08
N SER A 110 -14.44 7.71 2.47
CA SER A 110 -15.49 6.85 2.99
C SER A 110 -15.15 6.40 4.41
N PRO A 111 -16.09 6.45 5.35
CA PRO A 111 -15.95 5.79 6.65
C PRO A 111 -15.51 4.33 6.52
N THR A 112 -15.84 3.68 5.41
CA THR A 112 -15.46 2.31 5.07
C THR A 112 -13.96 2.13 4.97
N ALA A 113 -13.22 3.09 4.41
CA ALA A 113 -11.76 3.01 4.32
C ALA A 113 -11.09 3.03 5.71
N TYR A 114 -11.59 3.87 6.62
CA TYR A 114 -11.13 3.89 8.01
C TYR A 114 -11.48 2.60 8.75
N PHE A 115 -12.69 2.09 8.53
CA PHE A 115 -13.10 0.82 9.12
C PHE A 115 -12.27 -0.34 8.57
N ALA A 116 -11.94 -0.35 7.29
CA ALA A 116 -11.05 -1.34 6.69
C ALA A 116 -9.66 -1.33 7.34
N LEU A 117 -9.09 -0.17 7.64
CA LEU A 117 -7.82 -0.07 8.38
C LEU A 117 -7.93 -0.63 9.79
N LEU A 118 -9.03 -0.36 10.51
CA LEU A 118 -9.23 -0.91 11.85
C LEU A 118 -9.37 -2.45 11.81
N VAL A 119 -10.08 -2.98 10.82
CA VAL A 119 -10.21 -4.42 10.60
C VAL A 119 -8.84 -5.04 10.27
N PHE A 120 -8.03 -4.36 9.46
CA PHE A 120 -6.65 -4.79 9.19
C PHE A 120 -5.83 -4.93 10.47
N VAL A 121 -5.85 -3.91 11.35
CA VAL A 121 -5.15 -3.98 12.65
C VAL A 121 -5.63 -5.15 13.48
N PHE A 122 -6.93 -5.35 13.54
CA PHE A 122 -7.52 -6.47 14.28
C PHE A 122 -6.98 -7.82 13.78
N PHE A 123 -6.92 -8.03 12.47
CA PHE A 123 -6.34 -9.22 11.87
C PHE A 123 -4.84 -9.35 12.16
N GLN A 124 -4.08 -8.28 12.11
CA GLN A 124 -2.66 -8.29 12.46
C GLN A 124 -2.43 -8.67 13.92
N VAL A 125 -3.26 -8.15 14.83
CA VAL A 125 -3.19 -8.51 16.26
C VAL A 125 -3.52 -9.98 16.46
N ILE A 126 -4.54 -10.51 15.78
CA ILE A 126 -4.86 -11.94 15.85
C ILE A 126 -3.70 -12.77 15.31
N LEU A 127 -3.16 -12.41 14.16
CA LEU A 127 -2.03 -13.12 13.55
C LEU A 127 -0.83 -13.16 14.52
N PHE A 128 -0.54 -12.04 15.18
CA PHE A 128 0.49 -11.95 16.21
C PHE A 128 0.27 -12.96 17.34
N PHE A 129 -0.96 -13.09 17.86
CA PHE A 129 -1.26 -14.06 18.92
C PHE A 129 -1.17 -15.50 18.43
N VAL A 130 -1.57 -15.78 17.20
CA VAL A 130 -1.57 -17.13 16.61
C VAL A 130 -0.14 -17.59 16.30
N THR A 131 0.72 -16.72 15.83
CA THR A 131 2.12 -17.06 15.51
C THR A 131 3.03 -17.14 16.73
N ALA A 132 2.51 -16.80 17.92
CA ALA A 132 3.23 -16.78 19.19
C ALA A 132 4.53 -15.94 19.19
N GLU A 133 4.69 -15.05 18.24
CA GLU A 133 5.83 -14.15 18.15
C GLU A 133 5.67 -12.98 19.14
N ARG A 134 6.19 -13.19 20.35
CA ARG A 134 6.07 -12.27 21.49
C ARG A 134 7.08 -11.12 21.47
N THR A 135 7.19 -10.38 20.41
CA THR A 135 8.00 -9.16 20.42
C THR A 135 7.11 -7.93 20.55
N GLU A 136 7.42 -7.04 21.50
CA GLU A 136 6.67 -5.79 21.71
C GLU A 136 6.57 -4.94 20.43
N LYS A 137 7.58 -5.03 19.55
CA LYS A 137 7.63 -4.36 18.25
C LYS A 137 6.42 -4.71 17.38
N LYS A 138 5.99 -5.97 17.35
CA LYS A 138 4.88 -6.45 16.52
C LYS A 138 3.50 -5.93 16.93
N ILE A 139 3.36 -5.34 18.11
CA ILE A 139 2.14 -4.65 18.54
C ILE A 139 2.19 -3.17 18.13
N VAL A 140 3.37 -2.56 18.24
CA VAL A 140 3.54 -1.12 17.92
C VAL A 140 3.40 -0.87 16.41
N GLU A 141 3.91 -1.75 15.58
CA GLU A 141 3.84 -1.64 14.12
C GLU A 141 2.42 -1.46 13.56
N PRO A 142 1.45 -2.35 13.82
CA PRO A 142 0.09 -2.18 13.30
C PRO A 142 -0.57 -0.88 13.77
N ILE A 143 -0.28 -0.45 15.01
CA ILE A 143 -0.81 0.82 15.53
C ILE A 143 -0.20 1.99 14.77
N ALA A 144 1.12 2.00 14.58
CA ALA A 144 1.82 3.05 13.84
C ALA A 144 1.36 3.11 12.37
N VAL A 145 1.23 1.95 11.70
CA VAL A 145 0.72 1.82 10.34
C VAL A 145 -0.70 2.38 10.25
N THR A 146 -1.55 2.10 11.23
CA THR A 146 -2.93 2.62 11.24
C THR A 146 -2.98 4.12 11.37
N LEU A 147 -2.18 4.71 12.28
CA LEU A 147 -2.12 6.16 12.45
C LEU A 147 -1.62 6.85 11.16
N LEU A 148 -0.58 6.29 10.53
CA LEU A 148 -0.09 6.78 9.25
C LEU A 148 -1.13 6.62 8.14
N GLY A 149 -1.84 5.49 8.13
CA GLY A 149 -2.93 5.24 7.20
C GLY A 149 -4.06 6.28 7.32
N PHE A 150 -4.44 6.66 8.54
CA PHE A 150 -5.41 7.74 8.75
C PHE A 150 -4.91 9.08 8.19
N ILE A 151 -3.64 9.44 8.44
CA ILE A 151 -3.04 10.65 7.89
C ILE A 151 -3.00 10.58 6.36
N PHE A 152 -2.61 9.44 5.79
CA PHE A 152 -2.58 9.23 4.34
C PHE A 152 -3.97 9.42 3.73
N ILE A 153 -4.99 8.72 4.25
CA ILE A 153 -6.36 8.79 3.73
C ILE A 153 -6.91 10.21 3.86
N TRP A 154 -6.60 10.91 4.95
CA TRP A 154 -7.15 12.24 5.18
C TRP A 154 -6.43 13.36 4.43
N ARG A 155 -5.11 13.26 4.24
CA ARG A 155 -4.29 14.36 3.69
C ARG A 155 -3.75 14.08 2.30
N ILE A 156 -3.27 12.88 2.06
CA ILE A 156 -2.51 12.54 0.85
C ILE A 156 -3.43 11.98 -0.24
N ALA A 157 -4.31 11.06 0.11
CA ALA A 157 -5.21 10.43 -0.85
C ALA A 157 -6.07 11.42 -1.64
N PRO A 158 -6.62 12.52 -1.05
CA PRO A 158 -7.35 13.52 -1.83
C PRO A 158 -6.52 14.22 -2.89
N LEU A 159 -5.24 14.47 -2.58
CA LEU A 159 -4.32 15.09 -3.54
C LEU A 159 -4.02 14.14 -4.70
N LEU A 160 -3.85 12.85 -4.39
CA LEU A 160 -3.63 11.82 -5.40
C LEU A 160 -4.84 11.59 -6.28
N SER A 161 -6.06 11.67 -5.74
CA SER A 161 -7.30 11.48 -6.53
C SER A 161 -7.49 12.54 -7.60
N PHE A 162 -6.96 13.75 -7.41
CA PHE A 162 -6.92 14.75 -8.48
C PHE A 162 -6.08 14.31 -9.69
N LEU A 163 -5.17 13.36 -9.50
CA LEU A 163 -4.32 12.82 -10.55
C LEU A 163 -4.94 11.60 -11.24
N VAL A 164 -5.99 11.04 -10.67
CA VAL A 164 -6.75 9.92 -11.22
C VAL A 164 -7.93 10.41 -12.06
#